data_fda56283c0d080c19282d387bc68bca7
#
_entry.id   fda56283c0d080c19282d387bc68bca7
#
_cell.length_a   1.000
_cell.length_b   1.000
_cell.length_c   1.000
_cell.angle_alpha   90.00
_cell.angle_beta   90.00
_cell.angle_gamma   90.00
#
_symmetry.space_group_name_H-M   'P 1'
#
loop_
_entity.id
_entity.type
_entity.pdbx_description
1 polymer ?
#
loop_
_entity_poly.entity_id
_entity_poly.type
_entity_poly.pdbx_seq_one_letter_code
_entity_poly.pdbx_strand_id
1 'polypeptide(L)'
;MITPIAWETAASITIRIRGIVSDLVSGIFLIVEDQVRIGDFVILGDFRGIVTHIGLRTTTLELYNNLMVVNNSQMVGFINLSRFTNGAHWQLSFSVDQDMDQVMDLIMSNGERFQTACKGRILKGPVYIGMEKGYSDYIGSHYTLRFMFVCDGMYWHSVRKRSYECAYRILMENGIKPTAGELLYTVQ
;
A
#
# COMPACT_ATOMS: atom_id res chain seq x y z
N MET A 1 19.01 34.96 -46.35
CA MET A 1 18.07 33.83 -46.42
C MET A 1 18.45 32.90 -45.27
N ILE A 2 17.77 33.01 -44.12
CA ILE A 2 18.03 32.15 -42.97
C ILE A 2 17.37 30.82 -43.27
N THR A 3 18.17 29.77 -43.38
CA THR A 3 17.73 28.44 -43.79
C THR A 3 16.74 27.87 -42.78
N PRO A 4 15.65 27.18 -43.22
CA PRO A 4 14.61 26.61 -42.33
C PRO A 4 15.13 25.60 -41.31
N ILE A 5 16.34 25.09 -41.48
CA ILE A 5 16.98 24.13 -40.56
C ILE A 5 17.37 24.72 -39.21
N ALA A 6 17.68 26.03 -39.14
CA ALA A 6 18.18 26.64 -37.90
C ALA A 6 17.10 26.84 -36.84
N TRP A 7 15.83 27.08 -37.17
CA TRP A 7 14.76 27.24 -36.20
C TRP A 7 14.21 25.89 -35.72
N GLU A 8 14.23 24.84 -36.54
CA GLU A 8 13.83 23.49 -36.14
C GLU A 8 14.81 22.92 -35.10
N THR A 9 16.10 23.12 -35.28
CA THR A 9 17.12 22.68 -34.32
C THR A 9 17.03 23.46 -33.01
N ALA A 10 16.81 24.78 -33.06
CA ALA A 10 16.62 25.60 -31.87
C ALA A 10 15.36 25.21 -31.08
N ALA A 11 14.24 24.97 -31.76
CA ALA A 11 13.01 24.52 -31.13
C ALA A 11 13.17 23.14 -30.47
N SER A 12 13.82 22.19 -31.13
CA SER A 12 14.10 20.85 -30.59
C SER A 12 14.97 20.87 -29.33
N ILE A 13 16.00 21.72 -29.31
CA ILE A 13 16.88 21.91 -28.15
C ILE A 13 16.11 22.53 -27.00
N THR A 14 15.28 23.55 -27.26
CA THR A 14 14.47 24.24 -26.24
C THR A 14 13.51 23.29 -25.55
N ILE A 15 12.86 22.40 -26.29
CA ILE A 15 11.91 21.40 -25.73
C ILE A 15 12.65 20.42 -24.80
N ARG A 16 13.83 19.97 -25.17
CA ARG A 16 14.63 19.03 -24.35
C ARG A 16 15.15 19.69 -23.06
N ILE A 17 15.63 20.93 -23.13
CA ILE A 17 16.08 21.70 -21.96
C ILE A 17 14.92 21.95 -21.00
N ARG A 18 13.74 22.26 -21.51
CA ARG A 18 12.53 22.49 -20.68
C ARG A 18 12.17 21.25 -19.85
N GLY A 19 12.29 20.04 -20.40
CA GLY A 19 12.02 18.79 -19.65
C GLY A 19 13.02 18.60 -18.51
N ILE A 20 14.31 18.85 -18.74
CA ILE A 20 15.35 18.72 -17.72
C ILE A 20 15.12 19.74 -16.60
N VAL A 21 14.85 21.01 -16.92
CA VAL A 21 14.56 22.04 -15.92
C VAL A 21 13.33 21.70 -15.12
N SER A 22 12.27 21.21 -15.77
CA SER A 22 11.05 20.76 -15.09
C SER A 22 11.35 19.62 -14.11
N ASP A 23 12.14 18.63 -14.49
CA ASP A 23 12.54 17.52 -13.62
C ASP A 23 13.31 18.00 -12.39
N LEU A 24 14.26 18.91 -12.58
CA LEU A 24 15.08 19.48 -11.51
C LEU A 24 14.23 20.28 -10.51
N VAL A 25 13.36 21.16 -11.01
CA VAL A 25 12.47 21.96 -10.18
C VAL A 25 11.50 21.06 -9.40
N SER A 26 10.87 20.09 -10.08
CA SER A 26 9.99 19.13 -9.43
C SER A 26 10.71 18.30 -8.36
N GLY A 27 11.95 17.86 -8.62
CA GLY A 27 12.77 17.12 -7.64
C GLY A 27 13.07 17.94 -6.38
N ILE A 28 13.35 19.23 -6.54
CA ILE A 28 13.54 20.15 -5.42
C ILE A 28 12.24 20.26 -4.60
N PHE A 29 11.10 20.46 -5.24
CA PHE A 29 9.80 20.56 -4.54
C PHE A 29 9.42 19.28 -3.83
N LEU A 30 9.62 18.11 -4.43
CA LEU A 30 9.36 16.82 -3.77
C LEU A 30 10.08 16.71 -2.42
N ILE A 31 11.31 17.22 -2.34
CA ILE A 31 12.15 17.15 -1.13
C ILE A 31 11.83 18.31 -0.18
N VAL A 32 11.75 19.55 -0.66
CA VAL A 32 11.59 20.74 0.19
C VAL A 32 10.20 20.79 0.82
N GLU A 33 9.15 20.41 0.07
CA GLU A 33 7.79 20.31 0.58
C GLU A 33 7.55 19.00 1.35
N ASP A 34 8.57 18.15 1.41
CA ASP A 34 8.52 16.89 2.12
C ASP A 34 7.33 16.01 1.67
N GLN A 35 7.04 16.02 0.38
CA GLN A 35 5.91 15.26 -0.20
C GLN A 35 6.19 13.75 -0.18
N VAL A 36 7.46 13.37 -0.34
CA VAL A 36 7.90 11.97 -0.36
C VAL A 36 9.31 11.85 0.23
N ARG A 37 9.56 10.75 0.93
CA ARG A 37 10.88 10.40 1.50
C ARG A 37 11.32 9.03 1.02
N ILE A 38 12.63 8.79 1.07
CA ILE A 38 13.19 7.44 0.87
C ILE A 38 12.62 6.53 1.96
N GLY A 39 12.07 5.37 1.55
CA GLY A 39 11.36 4.44 2.41
C GLY A 39 9.84 4.58 2.37
N ASP A 40 9.29 5.66 1.83
CA ASP A 40 7.85 5.81 1.67
C ASP A 40 7.30 4.81 0.66
N PHE A 41 6.12 4.25 0.96
CA PHE A 41 5.37 3.45 0.01
C PHE A 41 4.38 4.35 -0.74
N VAL A 42 4.53 4.41 -2.06
CA VAL A 42 3.73 5.28 -2.92
C VAL A 42 3.04 4.51 -4.03
N ILE A 43 1.92 5.05 -4.50
CA ILE A 43 1.19 4.59 -5.68
C ILE A 43 1.27 5.70 -6.71
N LEU A 44 1.78 5.38 -7.90
CA LEU A 44 1.89 6.29 -9.03
C LEU A 44 1.27 5.62 -10.27
N GLY A 45 0.08 6.05 -10.66
CA GLY A 45 -0.70 5.34 -11.69
C GLY A 45 -0.97 3.90 -11.27
N ASP A 46 -0.65 2.95 -12.13
CA ASP A 46 -0.80 1.51 -11.85
C ASP A 46 0.36 0.90 -11.08
N PHE A 47 1.47 1.62 -10.91
CA PHE A 47 2.64 1.14 -10.20
C PHE A 47 2.59 1.55 -8.73
N ARG A 48 2.97 0.62 -7.87
CA ARG A 48 3.11 0.84 -6.43
C ARG A 48 4.47 0.34 -5.97
N GLY A 49 5.12 1.06 -5.09
CA GLY A 49 6.44 0.65 -4.61
C GLY A 49 6.99 1.54 -3.51
N ILE A 50 8.11 1.10 -2.96
CA ILE A 50 8.87 1.84 -1.97
C ILE A 50 9.82 2.79 -2.71
N VAL A 51 9.89 4.03 -2.28
CA VAL A 51 10.86 4.99 -2.78
C VAL A 51 12.25 4.60 -2.26
N THR A 52 13.12 4.18 -3.15
CA THR A 52 14.49 3.76 -2.79
C THR A 52 15.52 4.84 -3.06
N HIS A 53 15.23 5.73 -4.01
CA HIS A 53 16.12 6.83 -4.34
C HIS A 53 15.34 8.04 -4.86
N ILE A 54 15.76 9.24 -4.44
CA ILE A 54 15.28 10.51 -4.98
C ILE A 54 16.50 11.27 -5.48
N GLY A 55 16.65 11.32 -6.80
CA GLY A 55 17.70 12.06 -7.48
C GLY A 55 17.25 13.46 -7.92
N LEU A 56 18.17 14.23 -8.48
CA LEU A 56 17.86 15.57 -9.00
C LEU A 56 16.81 15.55 -10.11
N ARG A 57 16.83 14.53 -10.97
CA ARG A 57 15.95 14.45 -12.12
C ARG A 57 14.96 13.30 -12.06
N THR A 58 15.28 12.23 -11.33
CA THR A 58 14.50 11.01 -11.31
C THR A 58 14.29 10.49 -9.90
N THR A 59 13.14 9.90 -9.66
CA THR A 59 12.82 9.13 -8.46
C THR A 59 12.70 7.66 -8.82
N THR A 60 13.21 6.79 -7.96
CA THR A 60 13.19 5.33 -8.13
C THR A 60 12.24 4.69 -7.15
N LEU A 61 11.31 3.88 -7.65
CA LEU A 61 10.35 3.11 -6.90
C LEU A 61 10.65 1.62 -7.09
N GLU A 62 10.61 0.85 -6.02
CA GLU A 62 10.88 -0.58 -6.03
C GLU A 62 9.74 -1.36 -5.36
N LEU A 63 9.31 -2.45 -6.00
CA LEU A 63 8.38 -3.41 -5.40
C LEU A 63 8.79 -4.83 -5.81
N TYR A 64 9.18 -5.64 -4.83
CA TYR A 64 9.76 -6.97 -5.04
C TYR A 64 10.97 -6.90 -5.99
N ASN A 65 10.86 -7.47 -7.19
CA ASN A 65 11.92 -7.46 -8.21
C ASN A 65 11.65 -6.44 -9.34
N ASN A 66 10.66 -5.59 -9.18
CA ASN A 66 10.32 -4.57 -10.16
C ASN A 66 10.86 -3.21 -9.73
N LEU A 67 11.55 -2.57 -10.65
CA LEU A 67 12.10 -1.24 -10.47
C LEU A 67 11.44 -0.29 -11.48
N MET A 68 10.89 0.81 -10.98
CA MET A 68 10.39 1.90 -11.81
C MET A 68 11.25 3.14 -11.58
N VAL A 69 11.86 3.65 -12.64
CA VAL A 69 12.55 4.94 -12.64
C VAL A 69 11.66 5.94 -13.36
N VAL A 70 11.24 6.97 -12.66
CA VAL A 70 10.33 7.99 -13.17
C VAL A 70 10.97 9.37 -13.07
N ASN A 71 10.74 10.22 -14.08
CA ASN A 71 11.17 11.59 -14.02
C ASN A 71 10.42 12.35 -12.93
N ASN A 72 11.09 13.22 -12.18
CA ASN A 72 10.48 13.96 -11.09
C ASN A 72 9.26 14.80 -11.53
N SER A 73 9.30 15.34 -12.74
CA SER A 73 8.16 16.08 -13.32
C SER A 73 6.93 15.19 -13.62
N GLN A 74 7.10 13.87 -13.65
CA GLN A 74 6.02 12.90 -13.84
C GLN A 74 5.47 12.36 -12.51
N MET A 75 6.09 12.70 -11.39
CA MET A 75 5.60 12.40 -10.05
C MET A 75 4.41 13.31 -9.70
N VAL A 76 3.31 13.18 -10.44
CA VAL A 76 2.10 14.01 -10.28
C VAL A 76 0.93 13.13 -9.88
N GLY A 77 0.20 13.56 -8.85
CA GLY A 77 -0.99 12.84 -8.40
C GLY A 77 -0.69 11.47 -7.77
N PHE A 78 0.49 11.27 -7.21
CA PHE A 78 0.81 10.06 -6.48
C PHE A 78 0.13 10.02 -5.11
N ILE A 79 -0.15 8.82 -4.61
CA ILE A 79 -0.68 8.58 -3.27
C ILE A 79 0.47 8.10 -2.39
N ASN A 80 0.79 8.83 -1.31
CA ASN A 80 1.78 8.43 -0.33
C ASN A 80 1.08 7.75 0.86
N LEU A 81 1.29 6.44 1.00
CA LEU A 81 0.66 5.63 2.05
C LEU A 81 1.47 5.60 3.37
N SER A 82 2.65 6.23 3.40
CA SER A 82 3.55 6.17 4.57
C SER A 82 3.50 7.42 5.46
N ARG A 83 2.81 8.49 5.03
CA ARG A 83 2.89 9.81 5.71
C ARG A 83 1.96 9.98 6.90
N PHE A 84 0.95 9.14 7.02
CA PHE A 84 -0.04 9.21 8.10
C PHE A 84 -0.19 7.85 8.76
N THR A 85 -0.87 7.82 9.91
CA THR A 85 -1.33 6.55 10.49
C THR A 85 -2.25 5.86 9.50
N ASN A 86 -1.94 4.63 9.17
CA ASN A 86 -2.66 3.89 8.16
C ASN A 86 -3.38 2.68 8.76
N GLY A 87 -4.52 2.33 8.15
CA GLY A 87 -5.24 1.12 8.46
C GLY A 87 -4.65 -0.08 7.69
N ALA A 88 -4.09 -1.03 8.41
CA ALA A 88 -3.71 -2.32 7.84
C ALA A 88 -4.94 -3.21 7.77
N HIS A 89 -5.58 -3.24 6.59
CA HIS A 89 -6.82 -3.98 6.35
C HIS A 89 -6.56 -5.37 5.80
N TRP A 90 -7.35 -6.33 6.25
CA TRP A 90 -7.45 -7.66 5.67
C TRP A 90 -8.82 -8.26 5.92
N GLN A 91 -9.16 -9.29 5.17
CA GLN A 91 -10.43 -9.99 5.28
C GLN A 91 -10.22 -11.51 5.26
N LEU A 92 -11.12 -12.20 5.93
CA LEU A 92 -11.20 -13.64 5.95
C LEU A 92 -12.64 -14.07 5.69
N SER A 93 -12.81 -15.08 4.83
CA SER A 93 -14.10 -15.65 4.50
C SER A 93 -14.27 -17.01 5.18
N PHE A 94 -15.48 -17.26 5.64
CA PHE A 94 -15.85 -18.48 6.36
C PHE A 94 -17.14 -19.07 5.78
N SER A 95 -17.31 -20.39 5.92
CA SER A 95 -18.58 -21.02 5.60
C SER A 95 -19.72 -20.42 6.44
N VAL A 96 -20.93 -20.42 5.90
CA VAL A 96 -22.14 -19.93 6.58
C VAL A 96 -22.43 -20.71 7.87
N ASP A 97 -21.95 -21.95 7.95
CA ASP A 97 -22.15 -22.82 9.12
C ASP A 97 -21.19 -22.49 10.28
N GLN A 98 -20.18 -21.63 10.05
CA GLN A 98 -19.23 -21.24 11.08
C GLN A 98 -19.85 -20.21 12.03
N ASP A 99 -19.64 -20.40 13.33
CA ASP A 99 -20.02 -19.43 14.33
C ASP A 99 -19.13 -18.18 14.25
N MET A 100 -19.74 -17.07 13.80
CA MET A 100 -19.03 -15.81 13.57
C MET A 100 -18.70 -15.10 14.90
N ASP A 101 -19.51 -15.25 15.93
CA ASP A 101 -19.24 -14.65 17.22
C ASP A 101 -18.00 -15.28 17.85
N GLN A 102 -17.86 -16.59 17.74
CA GLN A 102 -16.64 -17.29 18.14
C GLN A 102 -15.39 -16.80 17.38
N VAL A 103 -15.48 -16.58 16.09
CA VAL A 103 -14.36 -16.05 15.27
C VAL A 103 -14.01 -14.65 15.73
N MET A 104 -14.99 -13.79 15.94
CA MET A 104 -14.78 -12.41 16.39
C MET A 104 -14.14 -12.37 17.77
N ASP A 105 -14.64 -13.13 18.73
CA ASP A 105 -14.12 -13.19 20.09
C ASP A 105 -12.67 -13.67 20.11
N LEU A 106 -12.33 -14.67 19.31
CA LEU A 106 -10.97 -15.16 19.17
C LEU A 106 -10.01 -14.10 18.62
N ILE A 107 -10.43 -13.33 17.63
CA ILE A 107 -9.58 -12.28 17.05
C ILE A 107 -9.47 -11.10 18.00
N MET A 108 -10.57 -10.66 18.59
CA MET A 108 -10.58 -9.49 19.46
C MET A 108 -9.86 -9.71 20.79
N SER A 109 -9.94 -10.91 21.36
CA SER A 109 -9.29 -11.25 22.65
C SER A 109 -7.78 -11.45 22.54
N ASN A 110 -7.24 -11.73 21.36
CA ASN A 110 -5.82 -12.02 21.15
C ASN A 110 -4.96 -10.79 20.80
N GLY A 111 -5.33 -9.59 21.25
CA GLY A 111 -4.64 -8.33 20.94
C GLY A 111 -3.13 -8.35 21.22
N GLU A 112 -2.69 -8.96 22.33
CA GLU A 112 -1.27 -9.07 22.68
C GLU A 112 -0.47 -9.94 21.71
N ARG A 113 -1.07 -11.01 21.17
CA ARG A 113 -0.42 -11.86 20.17
C ARG A 113 -0.18 -11.08 18.87
N PHE A 114 -1.13 -10.23 18.47
CA PHE A 114 -0.96 -9.34 17.31
C PHE A 114 0.15 -8.31 17.55
N GLN A 115 0.19 -7.71 18.75
CA GLN A 115 1.27 -6.78 19.10
C GLN A 115 2.65 -7.45 19.01
N THR A 116 2.79 -8.64 19.54
CA THR A 116 4.03 -9.41 19.48
C THR A 116 4.40 -9.77 18.06
N ALA A 117 3.45 -10.28 17.26
CA ALA A 117 3.67 -10.64 15.86
C ALA A 117 4.08 -9.43 15.00
N CYS A 118 3.51 -8.27 15.29
CA CYS A 118 3.80 -7.01 14.58
C CYS A 118 4.95 -6.19 15.22
N LYS A 119 5.67 -6.76 16.20
CA LYS A 119 6.81 -6.11 16.88
C LYS A 119 6.46 -4.77 17.52
N GLY A 120 5.29 -4.67 18.15
CA GLY A 120 4.82 -3.45 18.82
C GLY A 120 4.49 -2.28 17.89
N ARG A 121 4.28 -2.53 16.59
CA ARG A 121 4.02 -1.48 15.58
C ARG A 121 2.52 -1.18 15.38
N ILE A 122 1.64 -1.85 16.12
CA ILE A 122 0.22 -1.58 16.13
C ILE A 122 -0.07 -0.46 17.14
N LEU A 123 -0.70 0.61 16.67
CA LEU A 123 -1.14 1.73 17.52
C LEU A 123 -2.53 1.47 18.10
N LYS A 124 -3.41 0.82 17.32
CA LYS A 124 -4.77 0.46 17.73
C LYS A 124 -5.26 -0.76 16.96
N GLY A 125 -5.97 -1.65 17.61
CA GLY A 125 -6.62 -2.82 17.01
C GLY A 125 -6.36 -4.11 17.77
N PRO A 126 -7.00 -5.19 17.33
CA PRO A 126 -7.83 -5.32 16.15
C PRO A 126 -9.11 -4.47 16.22
N VAL A 127 -9.53 -3.92 15.09
CA VAL A 127 -10.81 -3.20 14.94
C VAL A 127 -11.64 -3.97 13.92
N TYR A 128 -12.83 -4.38 14.32
CA TYR A 128 -13.80 -4.97 13.41
C TYR A 128 -14.43 -3.87 12.55
N ILE A 129 -14.41 -4.02 11.24
CA ILE A 129 -14.94 -3.04 10.28
C ILE A 129 -16.34 -3.42 9.82
N GLY A 130 -16.56 -4.72 9.59
CA GLY A 130 -17.86 -5.20 9.11
C GLY A 130 -17.81 -6.61 8.58
N MET A 131 -19.02 -7.13 8.33
CA MET A 131 -19.26 -8.44 7.76
C MET A 131 -20.08 -8.29 6.49
N GLU A 132 -19.73 -9.06 5.48
CA GLU A 132 -20.45 -9.13 4.22
C GLU A 132 -20.79 -10.59 3.89
N LYS A 133 -22.02 -10.84 3.45
CA LYS A 133 -22.42 -12.15 2.95
C LYS A 133 -22.16 -12.21 1.45
N GLY A 134 -21.43 -13.21 1.01
CA GLY A 134 -21.13 -13.46 -0.39
C GLY A 134 -21.55 -14.84 -0.85
N TYR A 135 -21.55 -15.02 -2.15
CA TYR A 135 -21.67 -16.30 -2.83
C TYR A 135 -20.58 -16.41 -3.89
N SER A 136 -19.94 -17.56 -3.96
CA SER A 136 -18.95 -17.86 -4.98
C SER A 136 -19.16 -19.29 -5.46
N ASP A 137 -19.03 -19.53 -6.76
CA ASP A 137 -19.16 -20.87 -7.36
C ASP A 137 -18.16 -21.89 -6.79
N TYR A 138 -17.02 -21.41 -6.27
CA TYR A 138 -15.97 -22.26 -5.69
C TYR A 138 -16.14 -22.53 -4.18
N ILE A 139 -16.76 -21.59 -3.45
CA ILE A 139 -16.80 -21.60 -1.97
C ILE A 139 -18.25 -21.81 -1.48
N GLY A 140 -19.24 -21.53 -2.35
CA GLY A 140 -20.64 -21.46 -1.97
C GLY A 140 -20.98 -20.18 -1.21
N SER A 141 -22.04 -20.25 -0.39
CA SER A 141 -22.39 -19.14 0.51
C SER A 141 -21.36 -18.99 1.62
N HIS A 142 -20.88 -17.78 1.84
CA HIS A 142 -19.86 -17.48 2.85
C HIS A 142 -20.08 -16.11 3.48
N TYR A 143 -19.54 -15.92 4.66
CA TYR A 143 -19.40 -14.62 5.30
C TYR A 143 -17.94 -14.17 5.23
N THR A 144 -17.73 -12.89 4.91
CA THR A 144 -16.43 -12.27 4.91
C THR A 144 -16.35 -11.25 6.04
N LEU A 145 -15.44 -11.48 6.98
CA LEU A 145 -15.14 -10.56 8.08
C LEU A 145 -13.96 -9.68 7.72
N ARG A 146 -14.10 -8.37 7.94
CA ARG A 146 -13.05 -7.37 7.69
C ARG A 146 -12.53 -6.81 9.01
N PHE A 147 -11.20 -6.78 9.11
CA PHE A 147 -10.50 -6.24 10.26
C PHE A 147 -9.48 -5.19 9.84
N MET A 148 -9.20 -4.29 10.76
CA MET A 148 -8.21 -3.24 10.60
C MET A 148 -7.32 -3.14 11.83
N PHE A 149 -6.06 -2.86 11.60
CA PHE A 149 -5.10 -2.45 12.61
C PHE A 149 -4.56 -1.09 12.25
N VAL A 150 -4.64 -0.14 13.14
CA VAL A 150 -4.03 1.18 12.93
C VAL A 150 -2.56 1.09 13.29
N CYS A 151 -1.71 1.52 12.39
CA CYS A 151 -0.25 1.53 12.55
C CYS A 151 0.36 2.77 11.92
N ASP A 152 1.64 3.00 12.17
CA ASP A 152 2.42 3.98 11.43
C ASP A 152 2.44 3.60 9.95
N GLY A 153 2.23 4.58 9.08
CA GLY A 153 2.15 4.40 7.64
C GLY A 153 3.37 3.70 7.04
N MET A 154 4.56 3.92 7.57
CA MET A 154 5.78 3.24 7.13
C MET A 154 5.70 1.70 7.31
N TYR A 155 4.93 1.23 8.30
CA TYR A 155 4.87 -0.19 8.65
C TYR A 155 3.58 -0.89 8.22
N TRP A 156 2.63 -0.17 7.61
CA TRP A 156 1.30 -0.70 7.30
C TRP A 156 1.36 -2.01 6.49
N HIS A 157 2.26 -2.11 5.53
CA HIS A 157 2.41 -3.32 4.71
C HIS A 157 2.88 -4.53 5.53
N SER A 158 3.87 -4.33 6.40
CA SER A 158 4.38 -5.40 7.28
C SER A 158 3.39 -5.77 8.38
N VAL A 159 2.68 -4.79 8.94
CA VAL A 159 1.63 -5.01 9.94
C VAL A 159 0.48 -5.78 9.32
N ARG A 160 0.02 -5.40 8.12
CA ARG A 160 -1.04 -6.10 7.42
C ARG A 160 -0.72 -7.58 7.19
N LYS A 161 0.47 -7.88 6.65
CA LYS A 161 0.88 -9.26 6.40
C LYS A 161 0.98 -10.07 7.69
N ARG A 162 1.66 -9.53 8.71
CA ARG A 162 1.89 -10.25 9.97
C ARG A 162 0.62 -10.41 10.80
N SER A 163 -0.25 -9.41 10.83
CA SER A 163 -1.53 -9.52 11.52
C SER A 163 -2.44 -10.55 10.86
N TYR A 164 -2.48 -10.60 9.53
CA TYR A 164 -3.19 -11.64 8.80
C TYR A 164 -2.65 -13.05 9.11
N GLU A 165 -1.33 -13.25 9.04
CA GLU A 165 -0.70 -14.53 9.36
C GLU A 165 -0.96 -14.95 10.82
N CYS A 166 -0.94 -13.99 11.74
CA CYS A 166 -1.24 -14.21 13.15
C CYS A 166 -2.70 -14.63 13.34
N ALA A 167 -3.65 -13.92 12.72
CA ALA A 167 -5.07 -14.26 12.75
C ALA A 167 -5.32 -15.67 12.22
N TYR A 168 -4.71 -15.99 11.08
CA TYR A 168 -4.84 -17.31 10.47
C TYR A 168 -4.37 -18.42 11.42
N ARG A 169 -3.22 -18.24 12.10
CA ARG A 169 -2.71 -19.20 13.10
C ARG A 169 -3.64 -19.35 14.30
N ILE A 170 -4.12 -18.25 14.87
CA ILE A 170 -5.05 -18.25 16.00
C ILE A 170 -6.29 -19.08 15.66
N LEU A 171 -6.85 -18.87 14.47
CA LEU A 171 -8.04 -19.61 14.03
C LEU A 171 -7.75 -21.10 13.83
N MET A 172 -6.64 -21.43 13.17
CA MET A 172 -6.24 -22.83 12.95
C MET A 172 -5.97 -23.57 14.26
N GLU A 173 -5.35 -22.95 15.24
CA GLU A 173 -5.12 -23.50 16.58
C GLU A 173 -6.43 -23.83 17.32
N ASN A 174 -7.51 -23.12 17.00
CA ASN A 174 -8.84 -23.32 17.55
C ASN A 174 -9.77 -24.15 16.65
N GLY A 175 -9.22 -24.80 15.63
CA GLY A 175 -9.98 -25.69 14.71
C GLY A 175 -10.85 -24.96 13.71
N ILE A 176 -10.72 -23.63 13.59
CA ILE A 176 -11.49 -22.80 12.65
C ILE A 176 -10.67 -22.62 11.38
N LYS A 177 -11.22 -23.07 10.25
CA LYS A 177 -10.55 -23.01 8.95
C LYS A 177 -11.23 -21.99 8.05
N PRO A 178 -10.56 -20.85 7.73
CA PRO A 178 -11.06 -19.92 6.74
C PRO A 178 -11.19 -20.58 5.36
N THR A 179 -12.24 -20.28 4.62
CA THR A 179 -12.47 -20.78 3.24
C THR A 179 -11.67 -19.98 2.22
N ALA A 180 -11.51 -18.69 2.46
CA ALA A 180 -10.65 -17.79 1.68
C ALA A 180 -10.14 -16.64 2.54
N GLY A 181 -9.08 -16.01 2.08
CA GLY A 181 -8.54 -14.82 2.73
C GLY A 181 -7.86 -13.92 1.72
N GLU A 182 -8.02 -12.62 1.91
CA GLU A 182 -7.44 -11.61 1.03
C GLU A 182 -6.82 -10.46 1.83
N LEU A 183 -5.65 -10.07 1.39
CA LEU A 183 -4.96 -8.87 1.85
C LEU A 183 -5.45 -7.68 1.01
N LEU A 184 -6.36 -6.88 1.56
CA LEU A 184 -6.93 -5.73 0.87
C LEU A 184 -5.88 -4.61 0.71
N TYR A 185 -5.77 -4.13 -0.53
CA TYR A 185 -4.94 -2.97 -0.87
C TYR A 185 -5.77 -1.68 -1.01
N THR A 186 -7.05 -1.74 -0.67
CA THR A 186 -7.97 -0.65 -0.92
C THR A 186 -7.74 0.50 0.04
N VAL A 187 -7.32 1.61 -0.54
CA VAL A 187 -7.59 2.95 -0.01
C VAL A 187 -8.97 3.31 -0.56
N GLN A 188 -10.00 3.23 0.25
CA GLN A 188 -11.24 3.96 0.03
C GLN A 188 -11.23 5.19 0.89
#